data_6594e66f5e441b4aa062dc04214a8092
#
_entry.id   6594e66f5e441b4aa062dc04214a8092
#
_cell.length_a   1.000
_cell.length_b   1.000
_cell.length_c   1.000
_cell.angle_alpha   90.00
_cell.angle_beta   90.00
_cell.angle_gamma   90.00
#
_symmetry.space_group_name_H-M   'P 1'
#
loop_
_entity.id
_entity.type
_entity.pdbx_description
1 polymer ?
#
loop_
_entity_poly.entity_id
_entity_poly.type
_entity_poly.pdbx_seq_one_letter_code
_entity_poly.pdbx_strand_id
1 'polypeptide(L)'
;QADAELGRRVLEQYLSGPENSDFAFVHHGSLVPVQFYLYQDLLARAQDKAGLLRLYPAMRRYYEFLAGRGEGSTTARFASGLLTNYDYFYNASGMDDYAAQVLMHAKGLSGRAAPVLFTAHVIRAAKILRQSARRLGLVRDEERCGRDIERLSTALQCAWDGECGYFSYVLH
;
A
#
# COMPACT_ATOMS: atom_id res chain seq x y z
N GLN A 1 27.17 5.29 4.65
CA GLN A 1 26.52 6.62 4.50
C GLN A 1 26.06 6.86 3.05
N ALA A 2 26.91 6.58 2.05
CA ALA A 2 26.57 6.76 0.62
C ALA A 2 25.30 5.99 0.21
N ASP A 3 25.13 4.76 0.67
CA ASP A 3 23.99 3.91 0.33
C ASP A 3 22.66 4.46 0.89
N ALA A 4 22.69 5.04 2.09
CA ALA A 4 21.48 5.61 2.69
C ALA A 4 21.05 6.90 1.97
N GLU A 5 22.01 7.72 1.52
CA GLU A 5 21.74 8.91 0.73
C GLU A 5 21.17 8.56 -0.65
N LEU A 6 21.73 7.56 -1.33
CA LEU A 6 21.19 7.06 -2.59
C LEU A 6 19.76 6.54 -2.40
N GLY A 7 19.53 5.71 -1.38
CA GLY A 7 18.20 5.19 -1.07
C GLY A 7 17.18 6.29 -0.81
N ARG A 8 17.57 7.35 -0.12
CA ARG A 8 16.74 8.53 0.13
C ARG A 8 16.38 9.26 -1.17
N ARG A 9 17.35 9.50 -2.04
CA ARG A 9 17.14 10.18 -3.34
C ARG A 9 16.23 9.36 -4.26
N VAL A 10 16.43 8.04 -4.31
CA VAL A 10 15.56 7.13 -5.07
C VAL A 10 14.13 7.22 -4.54
N LEU A 11 13.95 7.19 -3.22
CA LEU A 11 12.63 7.28 -2.61
C LEU A 11 11.97 8.65 -2.87
N GLU A 12 12.71 9.75 -2.76
CA GLU A 12 12.22 11.10 -3.11
C GLU A 12 11.73 11.17 -4.55
N GLN A 13 12.49 10.62 -5.48
CA GLN A 13 12.12 10.58 -6.89
C GLN A 13 10.84 9.76 -7.12
N TYR A 14 10.73 8.59 -6.49
CA TYR A 14 9.51 7.77 -6.57
C TYR A 14 8.29 8.47 -5.98
N LEU A 15 8.46 9.19 -4.89
CA LEU A 15 7.37 9.84 -4.17
C LEU A 15 6.96 11.20 -4.75
N SER A 16 7.75 11.77 -5.65
CA SER A 16 7.37 13.00 -6.37
C SER A 16 6.24 12.77 -7.38
N GLY A 17 5.94 11.52 -7.67
CA GLY A 17 5.02 11.09 -8.69
C GLY A 17 3.58 11.56 -8.60
N PRO A 18 2.89 11.60 -7.46
CA PRO A 18 1.51 12.07 -7.40
C PRO A 18 1.27 13.50 -7.89
N GLU A 19 2.33 14.29 -7.99
CA GLU A 19 2.28 15.65 -8.55
C GLU A 19 2.60 15.68 -10.05
N ASN A 20 3.01 14.53 -10.60
CA ASN A 20 3.36 14.36 -11.99
C ASN A 20 2.50 13.26 -12.60
N SER A 21 1.64 13.61 -13.58
CA SER A 21 0.73 12.67 -14.25
C SER A 21 1.41 11.50 -14.95
N ASP A 22 2.72 11.59 -15.22
CA ASP A 22 3.49 10.55 -15.92
C ASP A 22 4.10 9.51 -14.98
N PHE A 23 3.54 9.34 -13.80
CA PHE A 23 4.18 8.61 -12.76
C PHE A 23 3.99 7.09 -12.82
N ALA A 24 5.08 6.36 -12.56
CA ALA A 24 5.16 4.91 -12.72
C ALA A 24 4.09 4.15 -11.94
N PHE A 25 3.78 4.51 -10.69
CA PHE A 25 2.79 3.76 -9.91
C PHE A 25 1.33 4.04 -10.31
N VAL A 26 1.08 5.13 -11.03
CA VAL A 26 -0.24 5.42 -11.61
C VAL A 26 -0.42 4.67 -12.92
N HIS A 27 0.64 4.59 -13.73
CA HIS A 27 0.60 4.03 -15.07
C HIS A 27 1.04 2.56 -15.17
N HIS A 28 1.92 2.12 -14.31
CA HIS A 28 2.47 0.77 -14.33
C HIS A 28 1.97 -0.10 -13.19
N GLY A 29 1.14 0.46 -12.35
CA GLY A 29 0.19 -0.19 -11.45
C GLY A 29 0.72 -1.22 -10.47
N SER A 30 1.99 -1.58 -10.47
CA SER A 30 2.49 -2.45 -9.43
C SER A 30 2.50 -1.72 -8.10
N LEU A 31 1.40 -1.80 -7.40
CA LEU A 31 1.22 -1.19 -6.08
C LEU A 31 1.76 -2.07 -4.95
N VAL A 32 2.71 -2.97 -5.26
CA VAL A 32 3.52 -3.57 -4.21
C VAL A 32 4.26 -2.43 -3.53
N PRO A 33 4.00 -2.14 -2.25
CA PRO A 33 4.46 -0.93 -1.61
C PRO A 33 5.93 -1.03 -1.19
N VAL A 34 6.81 -1.37 -2.12
CA VAL A 34 8.26 -1.50 -1.90
C VAL A 34 8.88 -0.23 -1.34
N GLN A 35 8.30 0.93 -1.66
CA GLN A 35 8.70 2.23 -1.16
C GLN A 35 8.58 2.31 0.38
N PHE A 36 7.57 1.66 0.96
CA PHE A 36 7.42 1.58 2.42
C PHE A 36 8.48 0.71 3.06
N TYR A 37 8.92 -0.35 2.39
CA TYR A 37 10.01 -1.19 2.90
C TYR A 37 11.35 -0.47 2.85
N LEU A 38 11.63 0.25 1.75
CA LEU A 38 12.81 1.11 1.67
C LEU A 38 12.78 2.21 2.73
N TYR A 39 11.63 2.86 2.91
CA TYR A 39 11.45 3.86 3.97
C TYR A 39 11.67 3.27 5.36
N GLN A 40 11.17 2.07 5.63
CA GLN A 40 11.39 1.37 6.90
C GLN A 40 12.88 1.05 7.12
N ASP A 41 13.59 0.62 6.08
CA ASP A 41 15.02 0.35 6.18
C ASP A 41 15.83 1.63 6.46
N LEU A 42 15.49 2.72 5.78
CA LEU A 42 16.07 4.04 6.06
C LEU A 42 15.78 4.49 7.50
N LEU A 43 14.55 4.27 7.99
CA LEU A 43 14.17 4.51 9.38
C LEU A 43 15.04 3.71 10.36
N ALA A 44 15.29 2.44 10.07
CA ALA A 44 16.06 1.57 10.95
C ALA A 44 17.55 1.95 11.00
N ARG A 45 18.10 2.38 9.86
CA ARG A 45 19.51 2.71 9.71
C ARG A 45 19.85 4.14 10.08
N ALA A 46 18.92 5.06 9.83
CA ALA A 46 19.18 6.48 10.05
C ALA A 46 18.76 6.90 11.46
N GLN A 47 19.71 7.48 12.19
CA GLN A 47 19.41 8.30 13.36
C GLN A 47 18.91 9.70 12.95
N ASP A 48 18.76 9.93 11.63
CA ASP A 48 18.40 11.22 11.06
C ASP A 48 16.87 11.43 11.09
N LYS A 49 16.40 12.00 12.19
CA LYS A 49 15.00 12.39 12.36
C LYS A 49 14.55 13.44 11.33
N ALA A 50 15.45 14.31 10.87
CA ALA A 50 15.12 15.37 9.92
C ALA A 50 14.85 14.81 8.52
N GLY A 51 15.65 13.86 8.06
CA GLY A 51 15.40 13.15 6.79
C GLY A 51 14.08 12.39 6.78
N LEU A 52 13.74 11.75 7.91
CA LEU A 52 12.45 11.07 8.08
C LEU A 52 11.28 12.03 8.02
N LEU A 53 11.40 13.17 8.71
CA LEU A 53 10.35 14.18 8.74
C LEU A 53 10.11 14.76 7.34
N ARG A 54 11.14 14.93 6.55
CA ARG A 54 11.05 15.42 5.17
C ARG A 54 10.32 14.45 4.24
N LEU A 55 10.58 13.13 4.36
CA LEU A 55 9.92 12.10 3.52
C LEU A 55 8.50 11.77 3.97
N TYR A 56 8.17 11.97 5.23
CA TYR A 56 6.91 11.53 5.83
C TYR A 56 5.66 12.05 5.10
N PRO A 57 5.53 13.35 4.73
CA PRO A 57 4.35 13.85 4.03
C PRO A 57 4.10 13.12 2.70
N ALA A 58 5.15 12.86 1.92
CA ALA A 58 5.05 12.15 0.65
C ALA A 58 4.66 10.67 0.86
N MET A 59 5.26 10.00 1.86
CA MET A 59 4.88 8.64 2.24
C MET A 59 3.42 8.55 2.69
N ARG A 60 2.94 9.53 3.46
CA ARG A 60 1.54 9.62 3.87
C ARG A 60 0.62 9.80 2.67
N ARG A 61 0.95 10.70 1.74
CA ARG A 61 0.17 10.91 0.51
C ARG A 61 0.07 9.63 -0.31
N TYR A 62 1.18 8.91 -0.47
CA TYR A 62 1.18 7.64 -1.17
C TYR A 62 0.32 6.58 -0.44
N TYR A 63 0.38 6.52 0.87
CA TYR A 63 -0.51 5.67 1.66
C TYR A 63 -1.98 6.00 1.45
N GLU A 64 -2.37 7.28 1.43
CA GLU A 64 -3.75 7.69 1.17
C GLU A 64 -4.22 7.25 -0.22
N PHE A 65 -3.35 7.33 -1.21
CA PHE A 65 -3.60 6.79 -2.55
C PHE A 65 -3.89 5.29 -2.49
N LEU A 66 -3.02 4.49 -1.87
CA LEU A 66 -3.20 3.04 -1.72
C LEU A 66 -4.45 2.68 -0.91
N ALA A 67 -4.79 3.47 0.09
CA ALA A 67 -5.97 3.26 0.92
C ALA A 67 -7.30 3.70 0.27
N GLY A 68 -7.28 4.16 -0.97
CA GLY A 68 -8.48 4.59 -1.70
C GLY A 68 -9.06 5.92 -1.21
N ARG A 69 -8.24 6.81 -0.69
CA ARG A 69 -8.65 8.11 -0.14
C ARG A 69 -7.93 9.30 -0.79
N GLY A 70 -6.79 9.05 -1.41
CA GLY A 70 -6.01 10.09 -2.10
C GLY A 70 -6.67 10.51 -3.41
N GLU A 71 -6.39 11.72 -3.83
CA GLU A 71 -6.77 12.23 -5.15
C GLU A 71 -6.14 11.33 -6.23
N GLY A 72 -6.91 11.02 -7.27
CA GLY A 72 -6.47 10.14 -8.35
C GLY A 72 -6.31 8.67 -7.97
N SER A 73 -6.71 8.25 -6.75
CA SER A 73 -6.59 6.84 -6.34
C SER A 73 -7.40 5.93 -7.24
N THR A 74 -6.75 4.86 -7.70
CA THR A 74 -7.37 3.78 -8.47
C THR A 74 -7.85 2.63 -7.58
N THR A 75 -7.66 2.74 -6.26
CA THR A 75 -8.09 1.74 -5.30
C THR A 75 -9.59 1.80 -5.06
N ALA A 76 -10.31 0.71 -5.37
CA ALA A 76 -11.69 0.52 -4.98
C ALA A 76 -11.79 -0.04 -3.55
N ARG A 77 -12.81 0.42 -2.81
CA ARG A 77 -13.11 0.01 -1.43
C ARG A 77 -14.47 -0.68 -1.42
N PHE A 78 -14.49 -1.92 -1.01
CA PHE A 78 -15.74 -2.69 -0.91
C PHE A 78 -16.47 -2.45 0.42
N ALA A 79 -17.76 -2.77 0.45
CA ALA A 79 -18.57 -2.69 1.68
C ALA A 79 -18.03 -3.57 2.81
N SER A 80 -17.35 -4.68 2.48
CA SER A 80 -16.62 -5.51 3.44
C SER A 80 -15.44 -4.82 4.11
N GLY A 81 -14.98 -3.69 3.56
CA GLY A 81 -13.77 -2.99 3.98
C GLY A 81 -12.50 -3.48 3.27
N LEU A 82 -12.59 -4.57 2.50
CA LEU A 82 -11.50 -5.02 1.64
C LEU A 82 -11.23 -4.03 0.52
N LEU A 83 -10.02 -4.08 -0.01
CA LEU A 83 -9.54 -3.19 -1.04
C LEU A 83 -9.16 -3.98 -2.29
N THR A 84 -9.35 -3.35 -3.45
CA THR A 84 -8.78 -3.82 -4.71
C THR A 84 -8.19 -2.68 -5.50
N ASN A 85 -7.09 -2.97 -6.17
CA ASN A 85 -6.55 -2.08 -7.18
C ASN A 85 -6.10 -2.96 -8.34
N TYR A 86 -6.84 -2.86 -9.44
CA TYR A 86 -6.49 -3.51 -10.68
C TYR A 86 -5.91 -2.47 -11.63
N ASP A 87 -4.75 -2.76 -12.11
CA ASP A 87 -4.02 -1.93 -13.05
C ASP A 87 -3.98 -2.55 -14.45
N TYR A 88 -3.12 -1.98 -15.28
CA TYR A 88 -2.87 -2.46 -16.63
C TYR A 88 -2.41 -3.93 -16.69
N PHE A 89 -1.81 -4.46 -15.63
CA PHE A 89 -1.30 -5.82 -15.52
C PHE A 89 -2.20 -6.75 -14.68
N TYR A 90 -3.50 -6.51 -14.65
CA TYR A 90 -4.54 -7.29 -13.98
C TYR A 90 -4.75 -6.94 -12.51
N ASN A 91 -3.72 -6.73 -11.75
CA ASN A 91 -3.78 -6.20 -10.39
C ASN A 91 -2.45 -5.63 -9.92
N ALA A 92 -2.50 -4.98 -8.79
CA ALA A 92 -1.36 -4.31 -8.19
C ALA A 92 -0.56 -5.20 -7.22
N SER A 93 -0.52 -6.50 -7.40
CA SER A 93 0.18 -7.41 -6.47
C SER A 93 1.64 -7.67 -6.83
N GLY A 94 2.02 -7.39 -8.07
CA GLY A 94 3.34 -7.77 -8.60
C GLY A 94 3.50 -9.28 -8.82
N MET A 95 2.41 -10.03 -8.77
CA MET A 95 2.39 -11.47 -9.02
C MET A 95 1.83 -11.73 -10.43
N ASP A 96 2.62 -11.38 -11.43
CA ASP A 96 2.27 -11.57 -12.84
C ASP A 96 1.93 -13.05 -13.09
N ASP A 97 0.96 -13.30 -13.94
CA ASP A 97 0.49 -14.64 -14.31
C ASP A 97 -0.03 -15.50 -13.13
N TYR A 98 -0.28 -14.91 -11.98
CA TYR A 98 -0.92 -15.65 -10.90
C TYR A 98 -2.32 -16.11 -11.31
N ALA A 99 -2.56 -17.42 -11.21
CA ALA A 99 -3.74 -18.07 -11.79
C ALA A 99 -5.07 -17.42 -11.39
N ALA A 100 -5.23 -17.02 -10.14
CA ALA A 100 -6.44 -16.36 -9.67
C ALA A 100 -6.66 -14.99 -10.34
N GLN A 101 -5.60 -14.22 -10.56
CA GLN A 101 -5.66 -12.92 -11.24
C GLN A 101 -6.03 -13.07 -12.71
N VAL A 102 -5.36 -13.99 -13.39
CA VAL A 102 -5.64 -14.31 -14.80
C VAL A 102 -7.10 -14.73 -14.96
N LEU A 103 -7.60 -15.58 -14.06
CA LEU A 103 -8.98 -16.02 -14.09
C LEU A 103 -9.97 -14.86 -13.86
N MET A 104 -9.69 -13.98 -12.89
CA MET A 104 -10.55 -12.82 -12.61
C MET A 104 -10.60 -11.87 -13.80
N HIS A 105 -9.44 -11.63 -14.44
CA HIS A 105 -9.36 -10.81 -15.64
C HIS A 105 -10.14 -11.45 -16.81
N ALA A 106 -9.88 -12.72 -17.11
CA ALA A 106 -10.53 -13.44 -18.20
C ALA A 106 -12.06 -13.50 -18.05
N LYS A 107 -12.57 -13.50 -16.82
CA LYS A 107 -14.01 -13.48 -16.53
C LYS A 107 -14.59 -12.07 -16.40
N GLY A 108 -13.82 -11.01 -16.59
CA GLY A 108 -14.27 -9.63 -16.40
C GLY A 108 -14.64 -9.27 -14.96
N LEU A 109 -14.06 -9.96 -13.97
CA LEU A 109 -14.38 -9.81 -12.55
C LEU A 109 -13.39 -8.92 -11.79
N SER A 110 -12.37 -8.37 -12.46
CA SER A 110 -11.31 -7.60 -11.83
C SER A 110 -11.82 -6.48 -10.92
N GLY A 111 -12.85 -5.74 -11.35
CA GLY A 111 -13.45 -4.66 -10.55
C GLY A 111 -14.32 -5.13 -9.38
N ARG A 112 -14.58 -6.43 -9.26
CA ARG A 112 -15.43 -7.05 -8.24
C ARG A 112 -14.69 -7.99 -7.30
N ALA A 113 -13.42 -8.23 -7.55
CA ALA A 113 -12.60 -9.14 -6.76
C ALA A 113 -11.67 -8.38 -5.83
N ALA A 114 -11.67 -8.72 -4.56
CA ALA A 114 -10.70 -8.23 -3.59
C ALA A 114 -9.57 -9.26 -3.42
N PRO A 115 -8.37 -8.98 -3.95
CA PRO A 115 -7.21 -9.80 -3.67
C PRO A 115 -6.71 -9.54 -2.26
N VAL A 116 -6.58 -10.60 -1.48
CA VAL A 116 -6.13 -10.53 -0.08
C VAL A 116 -4.82 -9.79 0.06
N LEU A 117 -3.90 -10.05 -0.85
CA LEU A 117 -2.55 -9.52 -0.82
C LEU A 117 -2.53 -7.99 -0.81
N PHE A 118 -3.39 -7.35 -1.60
CA PHE A 118 -3.43 -5.89 -1.65
C PHE A 118 -3.85 -5.26 -0.32
N THR A 119 -4.92 -5.75 0.30
CA THR A 119 -5.33 -5.28 1.63
C THR A 119 -4.24 -5.53 2.68
N ALA A 120 -3.56 -6.68 2.63
CA ALA A 120 -2.44 -6.98 3.52
C ALA A 120 -1.25 -6.02 3.33
N HIS A 121 -0.93 -5.64 2.09
CA HIS A 121 0.09 -4.64 1.80
C HIS A 121 -0.26 -3.26 2.36
N VAL A 122 -1.52 -2.84 2.23
CA VAL A 122 -1.97 -1.55 2.79
C VAL A 122 -1.90 -1.57 4.32
N ILE A 123 -2.25 -2.68 4.97
CA ILE A 123 -2.05 -2.85 6.43
C ILE A 123 -0.57 -2.71 6.79
N ARG A 124 0.32 -3.33 6.02
CA ARG A 124 1.76 -3.23 6.26
C ARG A 124 2.27 -1.80 6.12
N ALA A 125 1.84 -1.09 5.08
CA ALA A 125 2.16 0.32 4.87
C ALA A 125 1.68 1.19 6.06
N ALA A 126 0.45 0.96 6.53
CA ALA A 126 -0.09 1.64 7.71
C ALA A 126 0.76 1.40 8.98
N LYS A 127 1.22 0.16 9.20
CA LYS A 127 2.09 -0.19 10.34
C LYS A 127 3.41 0.58 10.28
N ILE A 128 4.03 0.68 9.10
CA ILE A 128 5.27 1.43 8.90
C ILE A 128 5.05 2.92 9.16
N LEU A 129 4.00 3.51 8.61
CA LEU A 129 3.66 4.92 8.86
C LEU A 129 3.34 5.19 10.33
N ARG A 130 2.60 4.29 11.00
CA ARG A 130 2.32 4.42 12.43
C ARG A 130 3.60 4.47 13.25
N GLN A 131 4.55 3.58 12.96
CA GLN A 131 5.85 3.58 13.63
C GLN A 131 6.61 4.89 13.39
N SER A 132 6.57 5.39 12.16
CA SER A 132 7.21 6.65 11.78
C SER A 132 6.56 7.84 12.49
N ALA A 133 5.23 7.91 12.47
CA ALA A 133 4.46 8.96 13.14
C ALA A 133 4.79 9.01 14.64
N ARG A 134 4.87 7.85 15.30
CA ARG A 134 5.27 7.74 16.70
C ARG A 134 6.67 8.31 16.94
N ARG A 135 7.66 7.94 16.10
CA ARG A 135 9.04 8.45 16.20
C ARG A 135 9.14 9.96 15.97
N LEU A 136 8.27 10.51 15.13
CA LEU A 136 8.21 11.93 14.80
C LEU A 136 7.36 12.75 15.78
N GLY A 137 6.59 12.10 16.65
CA GLY A 137 5.65 12.77 17.58
C GLY A 137 4.36 13.25 16.91
N LEU A 138 3.98 12.64 15.77
CA LEU A 138 2.79 12.98 14.99
C LEU A 138 1.57 12.18 15.52
N VAL A 139 1.06 12.55 16.68
CA VAL A 139 0.05 11.79 17.41
C VAL A 139 -1.22 11.51 16.58
N ARG A 140 -1.75 12.51 15.88
CA ARG A 140 -2.95 12.35 15.05
C ARG A 140 -2.77 11.33 13.93
N ASP A 141 -1.61 11.31 13.30
CA ASP A 141 -1.30 10.36 12.23
C ASP A 141 -1.06 8.96 12.80
N GLU A 142 -0.44 8.83 13.98
CA GLU A 142 -0.29 7.56 14.69
C GLU A 142 -1.64 6.92 14.99
N GLU A 143 -2.57 7.68 15.55
CA GLU A 143 -3.92 7.23 15.87
C GLU A 143 -4.70 6.84 14.60
N ARG A 144 -4.60 7.66 13.54
CA ARG A 144 -5.26 7.39 12.26
C ARG A 144 -4.77 6.09 11.65
N CYS A 145 -3.45 5.89 11.59
CA CYS A 145 -2.89 4.63 11.12
C CYS A 145 -3.32 3.44 12.00
N GLY A 146 -3.43 3.65 13.30
CA GLY A 146 -3.94 2.65 14.24
C GLY A 146 -5.36 2.20 13.90
N ARG A 147 -6.27 3.14 13.70
CA ARG A 147 -7.67 2.85 13.28
C ARG A 147 -7.74 2.14 11.92
N ASP A 148 -6.90 2.55 10.97
CA ASP A 148 -6.84 1.90 9.66
C ASP A 148 -6.36 0.44 9.76
N ILE A 149 -5.31 0.18 10.55
CA ILE A 149 -4.80 -1.17 10.78
C ILE A 149 -5.90 -2.06 11.37
N GLU A 150 -6.60 -1.59 12.38
CA GLU A 150 -7.67 -2.32 13.03
C GLU A 150 -8.81 -2.63 12.04
N ARG A 151 -9.33 -1.60 11.37
CA ARG A 151 -10.40 -1.73 10.39
C ARG A 151 -10.06 -2.68 9.24
N LEU A 152 -8.87 -2.53 8.65
CA LEU A 152 -8.45 -3.37 7.52
C LEU A 152 -8.14 -4.80 7.97
N SER A 153 -7.58 -4.98 9.17
CA SER A 153 -7.32 -6.32 9.71
C SER A 153 -8.64 -7.05 10.01
N THR A 154 -9.65 -6.35 10.50
CA THR A 154 -10.99 -6.93 10.68
C THR A 154 -11.60 -7.31 9.34
N ALA A 155 -11.52 -6.42 8.33
CA ALA A 155 -12.01 -6.73 6.99
C ALA A 155 -11.31 -7.95 6.38
N LEU A 156 -10.02 -8.12 6.64
CA LEU A 156 -9.24 -9.25 6.11
C LEU A 156 -9.75 -10.61 6.62
N GLN A 157 -10.38 -10.66 7.79
CA GLN A 157 -10.99 -11.91 8.29
C GLN A 157 -12.09 -12.42 7.38
N CYS A 158 -12.79 -11.56 6.62
CA CYS A 158 -13.80 -11.98 5.64
C CYS A 158 -13.22 -12.83 4.50
N ALA A 159 -11.91 -12.74 4.27
CA ALA A 159 -11.22 -13.50 3.24
C ALA A 159 -10.65 -14.84 3.74
N TRP A 160 -10.78 -15.14 5.04
CA TRP A 160 -10.34 -16.40 5.60
C TRP A 160 -11.30 -17.52 5.27
N ASP A 161 -10.80 -18.55 4.62
CA ASP A 161 -11.52 -19.79 4.34
C ASP A 161 -11.14 -20.84 5.40
N GLY A 162 -12.06 -21.11 6.32
CA GLY A 162 -11.83 -22.05 7.42
C GLY A 162 -11.78 -23.51 6.99
N GLU A 163 -12.37 -23.87 5.84
CA GLU A 163 -12.33 -25.23 5.32
C GLU A 163 -10.98 -25.53 4.65
N CYS A 164 -10.50 -24.56 3.86
CA CYS A 164 -9.23 -24.70 3.15
C CYS A 164 -8.01 -24.30 3.98
N GLY A 165 -8.21 -23.53 5.06
CA GLY A 165 -7.14 -23.08 5.94
C GLY A 165 -6.23 -22.00 5.35
N TYR A 166 -6.73 -21.19 4.40
CA TYR A 166 -6.00 -20.08 3.82
C TYR A 166 -6.91 -18.91 3.46
N PHE A 167 -6.31 -17.78 3.11
CA PHE A 167 -7.04 -16.61 2.63
C PHE A 167 -7.36 -16.72 1.15
N SER A 168 -8.61 -16.50 0.78
CA SER A 168 -9.12 -16.57 -0.59
C SER A 168 -9.46 -15.19 -1.14
N TYR A 169 -9.53 -15.05 -2.47
CA TYR A 169 -10.13 -13.88 -3.10
C TYR A 169 -11.60 -13.79 -2.75
N VAL A 170 -12.07 -12.58 -2.48
CA VAL A 170 -13.49 -12.31 -2.19
C VAL A 170 -14.13 -11.62 -3.38
N LEU A 171 -15.23 -12.14 -3.87
CA LEU A 171 -16.04 -11.50 -4.91
C LEU A 171 -17.14 -10.66 -4.28
N HIS A 172 -17.36 -9.47 -4.83
CA HIS A 172 -18.37 -8.49 -4.42
C HIS A 172 -19.38 -8.17 -5.49
#